data_dcf667e5d79615b5d94638d9535cbcf9
#
_entry.id   dcf667e5d79615b5d94638d9535cbcf9
#
_cell.length_a   1.000
_cell.length_b   1.000
_cell.length_c   1.000
_cell.angle_alpha   90.00
_cell.angle_beta   90.00
_cell.angle_gamma   90.00
#
_symmetry.space_group_name_H-M   'P 1'
#
loop_
_entity.id
_entity.type
_entity.pdbx_description
1 polymer ?
#
loop_
_entity_poly.entity_id
_entity_poly.type
_entity_poly.pdbx_seq_one_letter_code
_entity_poly.pdbx_strand_id
1 'polypeptide(L)'
;MIYVCFFVQKTSEEHLASLKSTSRQNPQIQETNFGNSVSCNGYAENGFNQMSQRLHYFIREHIVRGTWQKKERPILLNSWEASYFDISEKKLLKLAKEAKEVGIELFVMDDGWFGERMDDSSSLGDWEANAKKLPGGLKGLSDKIRGLGLQFGIWVEPEMVNVKSKLYVAHPDWTIEIPGQPHSEGRNQRILDLGRKEVQDYIIESMSKVFSSADISYVKWDMNRTFSDYYSTALPPERQGEVAHRYVLGLYRCMKELMERFPEILFEGCAAGGNRFDLGILCYFPQIWGSDDTDALCRAEIEENYSYGYPLSAVSAHVSACPNHQTLRNTPLETRFQVACFGSFGYECNLCDMKKEEKEAMKEQIA
;
A
#
# COMPACT_ATOMS: atom_id res chain seq x y z
N MET A 1 -32.86 11.50 1.06
CA MET A 1 -31.71 12.33 1.53
C MET A 1 -30.76 11.41 2.25
N ILE A 2 -29.52 11.34 1.79
CA ILE A 2 -28.49 10.44 2.36
C ILE A 2 -27.37 11.33 2.90
N TYR A 3 -26.99 11.11 4.16
CA TYR A 3 -25.87 11.78 4.80
C TYR A 3 -24.70 10.81 4.96
N VAL A 4 -23.51 11.24 4.57
CA VAL A 4 -22.28 10.53 4.83
C VAL A 4 -21.33 11.46 5.56
N CYS A 5 -20.75 10.96 6.63
CA CYS A 5 -19.79 11.69 7.45
C CYS A 5 -18.44 10.99 7.37
N PHE A 6 -17.41 11.71 6.93
CA PHE A 6 -16.03 11.26 6.95
C PHE A 6 -15.26 12.02 8.02
N PHE A 7 -14.44 11.30 8.79
CA PHE A 7 -13.52 11.89 9.73
C PHE A 7 -12.11 11.86 9.14
N VAL A 8 -11.52 13.04 8.98
CA VAL A 8 -10.12 13.18 8.58
C VAL A 8 -9.34 13.74 9.76
N GLN A 9 -8.31 13.03 10.19
CA GLN A 9 -7.46 13.51 11.26
C GLN A 9 -6.63 14.71 10.77
N LYS A 10 -6.59 15.81 11.54
CA LYS A 10 -5.85 17.02 11.18
C LYS A 10 -4.36 16.72 11.10
N THR A 11 -3.78 16.83 9.92
CA THR A 11 -2.36 16.54 9.70
C THR A 11 -1.49 17.78 9.48
N SER A 12 -2.06 18.89 8.98
CA SER A 12 -1.36 20.16 8.80
C SER A 12 -2.36 21.32 8.62
N GLU A 13 -1.89 22.56 8.81
CA GLU A 13 -2.70 23.76 8.55
C GLU A 13 -3.05 23.91 7.06
N GLU A 14 -2.16 23.51 6.17
CA GLU A 14 -2.40 23.52 4.72
C GLU A 14 -3.53 22.58 4.31
N HIS A 15 -3.60 21.41 4.95
CA HIS A 15 -4.68 20.45 4.77
C HIS A 15 -6.03 21.05 5.16
N LEU A 16 -6.05 21.71 6.31
CA LEU A 16 -7.24 22.39 6.80
C LEU A 16 -7.67 23.55 5.87
N ALA A 17 -6.71 24.30 5.34
CA ALA A 17 -6.97 25.37 4.39
C ALA A 17 -7.54 24.86 3.06
N SER A 18 -7.05 23.74 2.55
CA SER A 18 -7.58 23.07 1.35
C SER A 18 -9.03 22.62 1.55
N LEU A 19 -9.34 21.94 2.67
CA LEU A 19 -10.71 21.52 2.99
C LEU A 19 -11.66 22.70 3.17
N LYS A 20 -11.21 23.79 3.85
CA LYS A 20 -11.98 25.03 4.02
C LYS A 20 -12.27 25.73 2.70
N SER A 21 -11.35 25.74 1.75
CA SER A 21 -11.59 26.31 0.43
C SER A 21 -12.64 25.52 -0.34
N THR A 22 -12.65 24.19 -0.18
CA THR A 22 -13.58 23.27 -0.84
C THR A 22 -15.02 23.44 -0.33
N SER A 23 -15.20 23.59 0.98
CA SER A 23 -16.53 23.79 1.57
C SER A 23 -17.17 25.11 1.12
N ARG A 24 -16.35 26.14 0.82
CA ARG A 24 -16.83 27.42 0.24
C ARG A 24 -17.22 27.30 -1.23
N GLN A 25 -16.57 26.44 -1.99
CA GLN A 25 -16.84 26.24 -3.42
C GLN A 25 -17.98 25.23 -3.68
N ASN A 26 -18.24 24.33 -2.74
CA ASN A 26 -19.30 23.33 -2.84
C ASN A 26 -20.19 23.36 -1.58
N PRO A 27 -21.28 24.13 -1.59
CA PRO A 27 -22.16 24.31 -0.42
C PRO A 27 -22.87 23.03 0.04
N GLN A 28 -22.73 21.94 -0.70
CA GLN A 28 -23.28 20.62 -0.36
C GLN A 28 -22.30 19.76 0.47
N ILE A 29 -21.09 20.24 0.71
CA ILE A 29 -20.10 19.65 1.59
C ILE A 29 -19.86 20.61 2.75
N GLN A 30 -20.23 20.22 3.95
CA GLN A 30 -20.00 21.01 5.17
C GLN A 30 -18.85 20.42 5.98
N GLU A 31 -17.95 21.28 6.39
CA GLU A 31 -16.83 20.96 7.27
C GLU A 31 -17.18 21.30 8.73
N THR A 32 -16.91 20.37 9.64
CA THR A 32 -17.05 20.59 11.07
C THR A 32 -15.76 20.20 11.76
N ASN A 33 -15.18 21.11 12.55
CA ASN A 33 -13.96 20.85 13.33
C ASN A 33 -14.31 20.34 14.73
N PHE A 34 -13.77 19.16 15.08
CA PHE A 34 -13.81 18.57 16.40
C PHE A 34 -12.39 18.46 16.95
N GLY A 35 -11.90 19.53 17.58
CA GLY A 35 -10.52 19.54 18.10
C GLY A 35 -9.48 19.32 17.01
N ASN A 36 -8.83 18.14 17.01
CA ASN A 36 -7.80 17.76 16.03
C ASN A 36 -8.35 16.98 14.83
N SER A 37 -9.65 16.80 14.72
CA SER A 37 -10.29 16.05 13.63
C SER A 37 -11.14 16.96 12.77
N VAL A 38 -11.17 16.67 11.46
CA VAL A 38 -12.05 17.35 10.49
C VAL A 38 -13.09 16.35 10.03
N SER A 39 -14.36 16.74 10.09
CA SER A 39 -15.47 15.97 9.54
C SER A 39 -15.95 16.63 8.25
N CYS A 40 -16.04 15.85 7.18
CA CYS A 40 -16.64 16.27 5.91
C CYS A 40 -18.01 15.61 5.77
N ASN A 41 -19.06 16.43 5.70
CA ASN A 41 -20.44 15.97 5.55
C ASN A 41 -20.93 16.29 4.14
N GLY A 42 -21.43 15.29 3.44
CA GLY A 42 -22.04 15.45 2.14
C GLY A 42 -23.49 14.96 2.14
N TYR A 43 -24.33 15.57 1.29
CA TYR A 43 -25.67 15.05 1.06
C TYR A 43 -26.00 14.96 -0.43
N ALA A 44 -26.95 14.09 -0.77
CA ALA A 44 -27.45 13.95 -2.13
C ALA A 44 -28.99 13.80 -2.12
N GLU A 45 -29.66 14.48 -3.04
CA GLU A 45 -31.11 14.42 -3.22
C GLU A 45 -31.54 13.22 -4.07
N ASN A 46 -30.70 12.85 -5.05
CA ASN A 46 -30.98 11.85 -6.07
C ASN A 46 -30.34 10.47 -5.77
N GLY A 47 -30.29 10.09 -4.49
CA GLY A 47 -29.89 8.74 -4.06
C GLY A 47 -28.38 8.48 -4.06
N PHE A 48 -28.01 7.21 -3.91
CA PHE A 48 -26.64 6.74 -3.72
C PHE A 48 -25.71 7.10 -4.88
N ASN A 49 -26.16 6.96 -6.13
CA ASN A 49 -25.32 7.25 -7.30
C ASN A 49 -24.80 8.69 -7.29
N GLN A 50 -25.68 9.66 -7.04
CA GLN A 50 -25.25 11.07 -6.95
C GLN A 50 -24.31 11.30 -5.76
N MET A 51 -24.56 10.66 -4.64
CA MET A 51 -23.68 10.73 -3.47
C MET A 51 -22.30 10.19 -3.79
N SER A 52 -22.19 8.98 -4.35
CA SER A 52 -20.92 8.37 -4.73
C SER A 52 -20.13 9.24 -5.70
N GLN A 53 -20.77 9.76 -6.74
CA GLN A 53 -20.12 10.67 -7.71
C GLN A 53 -19.54 11.92 -7.04
N ARG A 54 -20.26 12.53 -6.08
CA ARG A 54 -19.77 13.70 -5.33
C ARG A 54 -18.59 13.35 -4.43
N LEU A 55 -18.64 12.19 -3.75
CA LEU A 55 -17.53 11.69 -2.94
C LEU A 55 -16.30 11.39 -3.79
N HIS A 56 -16.48 10.72 -4.92
CA HIS A 56 -15.38 10.43 -5.85
C HIS A 56 -14.73 11.70 -6.37
N TYR A 57 -15.53 12.70 -6.75
CA TYR A 57 -15.02 14.01 -7.16
C TYR A 57 -14.23 14.66 -6.04
N PHE A 58 -14.80 14.71 -4.83
CA PHE A 58 -14.16 15.30 -3.66
C PHE A 58 -12.82 14.62 -3.35
N ILE A 59 -12.78 13.30 -3.35
CA ILE A 59 -11.55 12.52 -3.08
C ILE A 59 -10.49 12.81 -4.13
N ARG A 60 -10.83 12.73 -5.42
CA ARG A 60 -9.86 12.97 -6.49
C ARG A 60 -9.31 14.38 -6.52
N GLU A 61 -10.16 15.39 -6.29
CA GLU A 61 -9.75 16.79 -6.46
C GLU A 61 -9.17 17.40 -5.18
N HIS A 62 -9.51 16.87 -3.99
CA HIS A 62 -9.18 17.52 -2.73
C HIS A 62 -8.44 16.67 -1.70
N ILE A 63 -8.51 15.33 -1.81
CA ILE A 63 -7.85 14.41 -0.88
C ILE A 63 -6.56 13.88 -1.48
N VAL A 64 -6.64 13.25 -2.64
CA VAL A 64 -5.46 12.72 -3.35
C VAL A 64 -4.59 13.88 -3.83
N ARG A 65 -3.27 13.76 -3.66
CA ARG A 65 -2.30 14.84 -3.89
C ARG A 65 -1.10 14.39 -4.68
N GLY A 66 -0.26 15.39 -5.04
CA GLY A 66 1.03 15.18 -5.68
C GLY A 66 0.92 14.78 -7.16
N THR A 67 2.03 14.33 -7.72
CA THR A 67 2.19 13.95 -9.13
C THR A 67 1.11 12.95 -9.59
N TRP A 68 0.75 12.01 -8.71
CA TRP A 68 -0.15 10.91 -9.02
C TRP A 68 -1.64 11.21 -8.83
N GLN A 69 -2.02 12.44 -8.51
CA GLN A 69 -3.43 12.84 -8.42
C GLN A 69 -4.18 12.67 -9.76
N LYS A 70 -3.52 13.03 -10.87
CA LYS A 70 -4.11 13.03 -12.21
C LYS A 70 -3.35 12.16 -13.22
N LYS A 71 -2.21 11.61 -12.84
CA LYS A 71 -1.40 10.75 -13.69
C LYS A 71 -2.01 9.35 -13.77
N GLU A 72 -2.03 8.80 -14.97
CA GLU A 72 -2.47 7.42 -15.22
C GLU A 72 -1.58 6.42 -14.46
N ARG A 73 -2.17 5.33 -14.01
CA ARG A 73 -1.45 4.25 -13.32
C ARG A 73 -0.84 3.31 -14.36
N PRO A 74 0.44 2.92 -14.21
CA PRO A 74 1.03 1.92 -15.07
C PRO A 74 0.39 0.55 -14.82
N ILE A 75 0.19 -0.22 -15.88
CA ILE A 75 -0.23 -1.63 -15.76
C ILE A 75 0.93 -2.41 -15.18
N LEU A 76 0.72 -3.00 -13.99
CA LEU A 76 1.78 -3.66 -13.24
C LEU A 76 1.65 -5.19 -13.22
N LEU A 77 2.78 -5.85 -12.98
CA LEU A 77 2.83 -7.23 -12.49
C LEU A 77 3.50 -7.24 -11.12
N ASN A 78 2.79 -7.72 -10.11
CA ASN A 78 3.33 -8.00 -8.79
C ASN A 78 3.82 -9.48 -8.73
N SER A 79 4.99 -9.71 -8.13
CA SER A 79 5.62 -11.04 -8.09
C SER A 79 5.12 -11.94 -6.95
N TRP A 80 4.24 -11.47 -6.06
CA TRP A 80 3.87 -12.21 -4.84
C TRP A 80 3.29 -13.59 -5.16
N GLU A 81 2.16 -13.67 -5.84
CA GLU A 81 1.53 -14.96 -6.18
C GLU A 81 2.34 -15.80 -7.21
N ALA A 82 3.34 -15.20 -7.86
CA ALA A 82 4.23 -15.92 -8.74
C ALA A 82 5.38 -16.64 -8.02
N SER A 83 5.84 -16.14 -6.88
CA SER A 83 7.09 -16.58 -6.28
C SER A 83 7.09 -16.65 -4.76
N TYR A 84 6.18 -15.95 -4.09
CA TYR A 84 6.21 -15.74 -2.65
C TYR A 84 7.62 -15.35 -2.19
N PHE A 85 8.14 -15.96 -1.10
CA PHE A 85 9.50 -15.72 -0.61
C PHE A 85 10.61 -16.36 -1.46
N ASP A 86 10.27 -17.27 -2.39
CA ASP A 86 11.24 -17.99 -3.23
C ASP A 86 11.64 -17.16 -4.44
N ILE A 87 12.22 -16.00 -4.21
CA ILE A 87 12.73 -15.08 -5.22
C ILE A 87 14.23 -15.23 -5.44
N SER A 88 14.66 -14.98 -6.66
CA SER A 88 16.05 -14.76 -7.03
C SER A 88 16.11 -13.86 -8.26
N GLU A 89 17.24 -13.18 -8.48
CA GLU A 89 17.43 -12.34 -9.68
C GLU A 89 17.05 -13.08 -10.96
N LYS A 90 17.47 -14.35 -11.09
CA LYS A 90 17.16 -15.18 -12.27
C LYS A 90 15.65 -15.40 -12.47
N LYS A 91 14.91 -15.72 -11.39
CA LYS A 91 13.45 -15.93 -11.45
C LYS A 91 12.71 -14.65 -11.78
N LEU A 92 13.06 -13.55 -11.10
CA LEU A 92 12.46 -12.25 -11.31
C LEU A 92 12.68 -11.74 -12.72
N LEU A 93 13.89 -11.88 -13.27
CA LEU A 93 14.18 -11.49 -14.65
C LEU A 93 13.47 -12.37 -15.70
N LYS A 94 13.27 -13.66 -15.40
CA LYS A 94 12.45 -14.53 -16.28
C LYS A 94 11.01 -14.03 -16.30
N LEU A 95 10.43 -13.76 -15.13
CA LEU A 95 9.07 -13.27 -15.00
C LEU A 95 8.88 -11.85 -15.64
N ALA A 96 9.87 -10.96 -15.44
CA ALA A 96 9.86 -9.63 -16.05
C ALA A 96 9.92 -9.65 -17.59
N LYS A 97 10.62 -10.62 -18.19
CA LYS A 97 10.61 -10.80 -19.66
C LYS A 97 9.23 -11.18 -20.17
N GLU A 98 8.59 -12.15 -19.53
CA GLU A 98 7.21 -12.55 -19.86
C GLU A 98 6.24 -11.37 -19.68
N ALA A 99 6.40 -10.58 -18.60
CA ALA A 99 5.62 -9.37 -18.36
C ALA A 99 5.77 -8.37 -19.52
N LYS A 100 7.00 -8.12 -19.99
CA LYS A 100 7.25 -7.22 -21.12
C LYS A 100 6.61 -7.71 -22.41
N GLU A 101 6.65 -9.01 -22.67
CA GLU A 101 6.08 -9.61 -23.88
C GLU A 101 4.57 -9.45 -23.98
N VAL A 102 3.86 -9.41 -22.85
CA VAL A 102 2.39 -9.22 -22.82
C VAL A 102 1.97 -7.75 -22.74
N GLY A 103 2.91 -6.79 -22.61
CA GLY A 103 2.60 -5.36 -22.62
C GLY A 103 2.56 -4.69 -21.24
N ILE A 104 2.92 -5.39 -20.16
CA ILE A 104 3.04 -4.81 -18.82
C ILE A 104 4.09 -3.69 -18.81
N GLU A 105 3.88 -2.65 -18.02
CA GLU A 105 4.68 -1.44 -17.98
C GLU A 105 5.56 -1.36 -16.72
N LEU A 106 5.10 -1.95 -15.60
CA LEU A 106 5.76 -1.90 -14.29
C LEU A 106 5.88 -3.31 -13.70
N PHE A 107 7.09 -3.66 -13.29
CA PHE A 107 7.37 -4.90 -12.56
C PHE A 107 7.60 -4.60 -11.08
N VAL A 108 6.81 -5.19 -10.18
CA VAL A 108 6.90 -5.01 -8.73
C VAL A 108 7.47 -6.27 -8.09
N MET A 109 8.63 -6.15 -7.45
CA MET A 109 9.19 -7.19 -6.59
C MET A 109 8.56 -7.07 -5.19
N ASP A 110 7.76 -8.06 -4.81
CA ASP A 110 7.08 -8.13 -3.51
C ASP A 110 8.03 -8.61 -2.39
N ASP A 111 7.52 -9.04 -1.23
CA ASP A 111 8.27 -9.43 -0.03
C ASP A 111 9.36 -10.49 -0.30
N GLY A 112 10.40 -10.51 0.53
CA GLY A 112 11.44 -11.54 0.50
C GLY A 112 12.80 -11.09 -0.05
N TRP A 113 13.00 -9.82 -0.43
CA TRP A 113 14.23 -9.34 -1.08
C TRP A 113 15.34 -8.92 -0.11
N PHE A 114 15.05 -8.69 1.17
CA PHE A 114 15.95 -8.09 2.16
C PHE A 114 16.37 -9.06 3.26
N GLY A 115 17.49 -8.78 3.94
CA GLY A 115 18.01 -9.54 5.08
C GLY A 115 18.15 -11.05 4.77
N GLU A 116 17.80 -11.88 5.72
CA GLU A 116 17.70 -13.36 5.57
C GLU A 116 16.24 -13.81 5.47
N ARG A 117 15.40 -13.00 4.79
CA ARG A 117 13.95 -13.21 4.69
C ARG A 117 13.61 -14.36 3.75
N MET A 118 13.43 -15.55 4.34
CA MET A 118 13.03 -16.77 3.63
C MET A 118 11.56 -17.14 3.91
N ASP A 119 10.98 -16.51 4.93
CA ASP A 119 9.61 -16.61 5.39
C ASP A 119 9.26 -15.33 6.20
N ASP A 120 8.09 -15.28 6.82
CA ASP A 120 7.63 -14.14 7.59
C ASP A 120 8.23 -14.02 9.00
N SER A 121 9.11 -14.95 9.42
CA SER A 121 9.64 -15.04 10.80
C SER A 121 10.85 -14.17 11.09
N SER A 122 11.44 -13.52 10.09
CA SER A 122 12.71 -12.79 10.24
C SER A 122 12.84 -11.57 9.34
N SER A 123 13.80 -10.71 9.68
CA SER A 123 14.37 -9.61 8.87
C SER A 123 13.52 -8.36 8.69
N LEU A 124 12.24 -8.31 9.09
CA LEU A 124 11.55 -7.01 9.13
C LEU A 124 12.30 -6.06 10.06
N GLY A 125 12.61 -4.87 9.56
CA GLY A 125 13.50 -3.91 10.19
C GLY A 125 14.89 -3.83 9.54
N ASP A 126 15.35 -4.86 8.84
CA ASP A 126 16.68 -4.95 8.24
C ASP A 126 16.61 -4.76 6.71
N TRP A 127 16.49 -3.51 6.25
CA TRP A 127 16.19 -3.15 4.86
C TRP A 127 17.44 -3.17 3.93
N GLU A 128 18.25 -4.20 4.02
CA GLU A 128 19.40 -4.44 3.14
C GLU A 128 19.12 -5.59 2.17
N ALA A 129 19.38 -5.40 0.87
CA ALA A 129 19.14 -6.43 -0.14
C ALA A 129 19.93 -7.72 0.17
N ASN A 130 19.26 -8.87 0.09
CA ASN A 130 19.90 -10.16 0.27
C ASN A 130 20.85 -10.47 -0.90
N ALA A 131 22.15 -10.48 -0.65
CA ALA A 131 23.16 -10.68 -1.70
C ALA A 131 23.12 -12.05 -2.39
N LYS A 132 22.56 -13.08 -1.73
CA LYS A 132 22.38 -14.41 -2.35
C LYS A 132 21.24 -14.41 -3.35
N LYS A 133 20.14 -13.72 -3.02
CA LYS A 133 18.96 -13.59 -3.89
C LYS A 133 19.20 -12.58 -5.00
N LEU A 134 19.85 -11.47 -4.68
CA LEU A 134 20.10 -10.31 -5.54
C LEU A 134 21.60 -9.95 -5.53
N PRO A 135 22.45 -10.65 -6.30
CA PRO A 135 23.91 -10.44 -6.27
C PRO A 135 24.34 -9.02 -6.66
N GLY A 136 23.57 -8.34 -7.51
CA GLY A 136 23.76 -6.94 -7.89
C GLY A 136 23.06 -5.92 -6.99
N GLY A 137 22.44 -6.35 -5.90
CA GLY A 137 21.57 -5.55 -5.06
C GLY A 137 20.32 -5.06 -5.81
N LEU A 138 19.60 -4.10 -5.20
CA LEU A 138 18.43 -3.48 -5.83
C LEU A 138 18.79 -2.79 -7.14
N LYS A 139 19.93 -2.06 -7.17
CA LYS A 139 20.38 -1.37 -8.38
C LYS A 139 20.60 -2.33 -9.56
N GLY A 140 21.32 -3.42 -9.32
CA GLY A 140 21.61 -4.38 -10.40
C GLY A 140 20.37 -5.04 -10.97
N LEU A 141 19.36 -5.34 -10.14
CA LEU A 141 18.07 -5.86 -10.59
C LEU A 141 17.27 -4.79 -11.32
N SER A 142 17.16 -3.58 -10.75
CA SER A 142 16.44 -2.46 -11.36
C SER A 142 17.00 -2.13 -12.75
N ASP A 143 18.33 -1.99 -12.89
CA ASP A 143 18.98 -1.70 -14.17
C ASP A 143 18.61 -2.75 -15.25
N LYS A 144 18.56 -4.04 -14.88
CA LYS A 144 18.20 -5.12 -15.80
C LYS A 144 16.73 -5.11 -16.19
N ILE A 145 15.83 -4.84 -15.25
CA ILE A 145 14.38 -4.73 -15.49
C ILE A 145 14.10 -3.51 -16.38
N ARG A 146 14.72 -2.36 -16.08
CA ARG A 146 14.60 -1.16 -16.90
C ARG A 146 15.20 -1.34 -18.28
N GLY A 147 16.26 -2.13 -18.38
CA GLY A 147 16.84 -2.55 -19.67
C GLY A 147 15.88 -3.36 -20.56
N LEU A 148 14.86 -3.97 -19.99
CA LEU A 148 13.75 -4.60 -20.71
C LEU A 148 12.66 -3.58 -21.15
N GLY A 149 12.76 -2.32 -20.71
CA GLY A 149 11.75 -1.29 -20.95
C GLY A 149 10.56 -1.34 -20.00
N LEU A 150 10.76 -1.89 -18.80
CA LEU A 150 9.79 -1.90 -17.69
C LEU A 150 10.20 -0.86 -16.63
N GLN A 151 9.23 -0.29 -15.93
CA GLN A 151 9.47 0.38 -14.67
C GLN A 151 9.73 -0.65 -13.57
N PHE A 152 10.34 -0.22 -12.45
CA PHE A 152 10.65 -1.11 -11.32
C PHE A 152 10.04 -0.61 -10.02
N GLY A 153 9.37 -1.50 -9.30
CA GLY A 153 8.77 -1.25 -8.00
C GLY A 153 9.17 -2.28 -6.96
N ILE A 154 9.00 -1.93 -5.70
CA ILE A 154 9.31 -2.80 -4.54
C ILE A 154 8.20 -2.77 -3.49
N TRP A 155 8.17 -3.81 -2.67
CA TRP A 155 7.36 -3.90 -1.46
C TRP A 155 8.22 -3.55 -0.23
N VAL A 156 7.61 -2.87 0.75
CA VAL A 156 8.19 -2.59 2.06
C VAL A 156 7.12 -2.66 3.17
N GLU A 157 7.54 -3.00 4.40
CA GLU A 157 6.70 -3.02 5.61
C GLU A 157 7.46 -2.36 6.78
N PRO A 158 7.78 -1.05 6.72
CA PRO A 158 8.74 -0.44 7.62
C PRO A 158 8.18 -0.11 9.01
N GLU A 159 6.89 -0.26 9.23
CA GLU A 159 6.23 -0.07 10.54
C GLU A 159 6.38 -1.28 11.46
N MET A 160 6.83 -2.42 10.92
CA MET A 160 6.92 -3.70 11.60
C MET A 160 8.37 -4.13 11.79
N VAL A 161 8.58 -4.95 12.82
CA VAL A 161 9.89 -5.53 13.15
C VAL A 161 9.73 -6.99 13.58
N ASN A 162 10.66 -7.84 13.17
CA ASN A 162 10.78 -9.19 13.72
C ASN A 162 11.77 -9.21 14.88
N VAL A 163 11.52 -10.04 15.89
CA VAL A 163 12.43 -10.18 17.07
C VAL A 163 13.82 -10.71 16.69
N LYS A 164 13.95 -11.35 15.54
CA LYS A 164 15.23 -11.85 15.01
C LYS A 164 15.99 -10.81 14.16
N SER A 165 15.44 -9.61 13.97
CA SER A 165 16.11 -8.56 13.21
C SER A 165 17.23 -7.91 14.00
N LYS A 166 18.21 -7.34 13.29
CA LYS A 166 19.27 -6.52 13.89
C LYS A 166 18.68 -5.28 14.56
N LEU A 167 17.64 -4.69 13.95
CA LEU A 167 16.94 -3.53 14.50
C LEU A 167 16.35 -3.85 15.87
N TYR A 168 15.62 -4.93 16.02
CA TYR A 168 15.03 -5.30 17.30
C TYR A 168 16.09 -5.62 18.37
N VAL A 169 17.16 -6.32 17.99
CA VAL A 169 18.27 -6.60 18.91
C VAL A 169 18.94 -5.32 19.40
N ALA A 170 19.06 -4.31 18.55
CA ALA A 170 19.66 -3.01 18.90
C ALA A 170 18.71 -2.12 19.72
N HIS A 171 17.42 -2.19 19.45
CA HIS A 171 16.38 -1.31 20.01
C HIS A 171 15.11 -2.07 20.38
N PRO A 172 15.16 -3.00 21.35
CA PRO A 172 13.97 -3.76 21.76
C PRO A 172 12.89 -2.86 22.37
N ASP A 173 13.26 -1.71 22.91
CA ASP A 173 12.37 -0.70 23.51
C ASP A 173 11.62 0.16 22.48
N TRP A 174 11.86 -0.03 21.18
CA TRP A 174 11.17 0.70 20.10
C TRP A 174 9.83 0.09 19.70
N THR A 175 9.44 -1.03 20.29
CA THR A 175 8.15 -1.66 20.02
C THR A 175 7.05 -1.19 20.94
N ILE A 176 5.81 -1.19 20.43
CA ILE A 176 4.61 -1.02 21.25
C ILE A 176 4.41 -2.31 22.05
N GLU A 177 4.43 -2.20 23.40
CA GLU A 177 4.32 -3.35 24.27
C GLU A 177 3.89 -2.95 25.69
N ILE A 178 3.13 -3.82 26.38
CA ILE A 178 2.75 -3.63 27.76
C ILE A 178 3.83 -4.24 28.67
N PRO A 179 4.58 -3.45 29.47
CA PRO A 179 5.65 -3.96 30.30
C PRO A 179 5.18 -5.07 31.25
N GLY A 180 5.93 -6.18 31.27
CA GLY A 180 5.65 -7.32 32.14
C GLY A 180 4.49 -8.22 31.68
N GLN A 181 3.89 -7.96 30.54
CA GLN A 181 2.91 -8.85 29.90
C GLN A 181 3.56 -9.61 28.72
N PRO A 182 3.08 -10.83 28.43
CA PRO A 182 3.47 -11.51 27.20
C PRO A 182 3.07 -10.66 25.98
N HIS A 183 3.95 -10.63 24.98
CA HIS A 183 3.62 -9.95 23.71
C HIS A 183 2.49 -10.67 22.98
N SER A 184 1.60 -9.89 22.40
CA SER A 184 0.67 -10.38 21.41
C SER A 184 1.41 -10.48 20.06
N GLU A 185 1.68 -11.69 19.62
CA GLU A 185 2.37 -11.94 18.34
C GLU A 185 1.36 -12.17 17.22
N GLY A 186 1.55 -11.54 16.08
CA GLY A 186 0.79 -11.78 14.85
C GLY A 186 1.76 -11.81 13.69
N ARG A 187 1.77 -12.88 12.88
CA ARG A 187 2.70 -13.09 11.76
C ARG A 187 4.19 -12.92 12.15
N ASN A 188 4.56 -13.30 13.38
CA ASN A 188 5.90 -13.10 13.94
C ASN A 188 6.39 -11.63 13.97
N GLN A 189 5.45 -10.67 13.98
CA GLN A 189 5.74 -9.25 13.87
C GLN A 189 5.39 -8.50 15.15
N ARG A 190 6.16 -7.45 15.43
CA ARG A 190 5.87 -6.42 16.42
C ARG A 190 5.75 -5.07 15.76
N ILE A 191 4.94 -4.19 16.35
CA ILE A 191 4.70 -2.84 15.84
C ILE A 191 5.76 -1.92 16.42
N LEU A 192 6.45 -1.17 15.56
CA LEU A 192 7.34 -0.09 15.98
C LEU A 192 6.53 1.08 16.54
N ASP A 193 6.99 1.68 17.64
CA ASP A 193 6.33 2.82 18.27
C ASP A 193 6.57 4.12 17.49
N LEU A 194 5.73 4.39 16.50
CA LEU A 194 5.78 5.62 15.70
C LEU A 194 5.38 6.88 16.51
N GLY A 195 4.98 6.75 17.77
CA GLY A 195 4.89 7.88 18.68
C GLY A 195 6.25 8.47 19.06
N ARG A 196 7.34 7.71 18.86
CA ARG A 196 8.72 8.12 19.11
C ARG A 196 9.34 8.77 17.88
N LYS A 197 9.95 9.94 18.09
CA LYS A 197 10.61 10.67 16.97
C LYS A 197 11.79 9.89 16.39
N GLU A 198 12.60 9.23 17.25
CA GLU A 198 13.74 8.43 16.83
C GLU A 198 13.36 7.24 15.95
N VAL A 199 12.20 6.62 16.18
CA VAL A 199 11.65 5.56 15.32
C VAL A 199 11.21 6.12 13.98
N GLN A 200 10.51 7.26 13.98
CA GLN A 200 10.13 7.94 12.75
C GLN A 200 11.36 8.31 11.91
N ASP A 201 12.38 8.91 12.54
CA ASP A 201 13.62 9.32 11.87
C ASP A 201 14.34 8.08 11.26
N TYR A 202 14.38 6.96 11.99
CA TYR A 202 14.92 5.70 11.48
C TYR A 202 14.19 5.20 10.24
N ILE A 203 12.85 5.20 10.25
CA ILE A 203 12.04 4.78 9.10
C ILE A 203 12.31 5.69 7.90
N ILE A 204 12.28 7.00 8.11
CA ILE A 204 12.52 7.98 7.04
C ILE A 204 13.90 7.77 6.41
N GLU A 205 14.95 7.63 7.22
CA GLU A 205 16.32 7.48 6.72
C GLU A 205 16.56 6.11 6.07
N SER A 206 16.06 5.01 6.67
CA SER A 206 16.22 3.68 6.07
C SER A 206 15.46 3.56 4.75
N MET A 207 14.22 4.04 4.67
CA MET A 207 13.46 4.04 3.42
C MET A 207 14.05 4.99 2.38
N SER A 208 14.57 6.17 2.79
CA SER A 208 15.28 7.06 1.87
C SER A 208 16.52 6.39 1.28
N LYS A 209 17.28 5.65 2.09
CA LYS A 209 18.43 4.86 1.61
C LYS A 209 18.01 3.79 0.61
N VAL A 210 16.93 3.06 0.90
CA VAL A 210 16.40 2.03 0.00
C VAL A 210 15.94 2.66 -1.33
N PHE A 211 15.10 3.70 -1.29
CA PHE A 211 14.54 4.32 -2.49
C PHE A 211 15.57 5.04 -3.35
N SER A 212 16.66 5.54 -2.73
CA SER A 212 17.78 6.14 -3.48
C SER A 212 18.77 5.11 -4.04
N SER A 213 18.69 3.84 -3.62
CA SER A 213 19.66 2.80 -4.01
C SER A 213 19.47 2.25 -5.42
N ALA A 214 18.30 2.52 -6.05
CA ALA A 214 17.94 2.05 -7.38
C ALA A 214 16.92 3.01 -8.02
N ASP A 215 16.67 2.86 -9.31
CA ASP A 215 15.61 3.61 -10.00
C ASP A 215 14.25 2.94 -9.72
N ILE A 216 13.62 3.35 -8.62
CA ILE A 216 12.35 2.83 -8.11
C ILE A 216 11.23 3.81 -8.49
N SER A 217 10.21 3.31 -9.19
CA SER A 217 9.05 4.10 -9.65
C SER A 217 7.78 3.83 -8.83
N TYR A 218 7.79 2.75 -8.01
CA TYR A 218 6.62 2.31 -7.27
C TYR A 218 7.02 1.64 -5.96
N VAL A 219 6.23 1.91 -4.92
CA VAL A 219 6.39 1.29 -3.60
C VAL A 219 5.03 0.80 -3.09
N LYS A 220 4.92 -0.50 -2.83
CA LYS A 220 3.82 -1.08 -2.05
C LYS A 220 4.24 -1.04 -0.57
N TRP A 221 3.56 -0.18 0.20
CA TRP A 221 3.81 0.00 1.63
C TRP A 221 2.77 -0.76 2.43
N ASP A 222 3.21 -1.83 3.09
CA ASP A 222 2.35 -2.75 3.80
C ASP A 222 2.38 -2.56 5.33
N MET A 223 1.37 -3.14 5.99
CA MET A 223 1.25 -3.27 7.44
C MET A 223 0.41 -4.51 7.75
N ASN A 224 1.04 -5.63 8.08
CA ASN A 224 0.36 -6.93 8.22
C ASN A 224 0.07 -7.31 9.67
N ARG A 225 0.15 -6.38 10.60
CA ARG A 225 -0.05 -6.62 12.02
C ARG A 225 -1.19 -5.77 12.57
N THR A 226 -2.20 -6.42 13.13
CA THR A 226 -3.28 -5.74 13.84
C THR A 226 -2.75 -5.08 15.12
N PHE A 227 -3.18 -3.87 15.38
CA PHE A 227 -2.84 -3.14 16.62
C PHE A 227 -3.49 -3.84 17.83
N SER A 228 -2.72 -4.21 18.84
CA SER A 228 -3.21 -4.92 20.02
C SER A 228 -2.68 -4.34 21.34
N ASP A 229 -1.38 -4.26 21.54
CA ASP A 229 -0.78 -3.89 22.82
C ASP A 229 -0.60 -2.37 22.89
N TYR A 230 -1.70 -1.62 23.10
CA TYR A 230 -1.72 -0.15 23.10
C TYR A 230 -0.98 0.46 24.28
N TYR A 231 0.35 0.30 24.33
CA TYR A 231 1.17 0.90 25.36
C TYR A 231 2.53 1.31 24.79
N SER A 232 2.96 2.55 25.08
CA SER A 232 4.28 3.08 24.73
C SER A 232 5.10 3.30 25.99
N THR A 233 6.27 2.69 26.08
CA THR A 233 7.22 2.92 27.16
C THR A 233 7.83 4.34 27.15
N ALA A 234 7.62 5.10 26.09
CA ALA A 234 8.02 6.51 25.99
C ALA A 234 6.99 7.48 26.59
N LEU A 235 5.80 7.00 26.94
CA LEU A 235 4.73 7.84 27.50
C LEU A 235 4.52 7.51 28.98
N PRO A 236 4.24 8.52 29.81
CA PRO A 236 3.84 8.27 31.19
C PRO A 236 2.46 7.61 31.25
N PRO A 237 2.10 6.94 32.36
CA PRO A 237 0.86 6.16 32.47
C PRO A 237 -0.42 6.94 32.14
N GLU A 238 -0.50 8.21 32.54
CA GLU A 238 -1.67 9.07 32.30
C GLU A 238 -1.87 9.48 30.85
N ARG A 239 -0.87 9.25 29.98
CA ARG A 239 -0.91 9.59 28.54
C ARG A 239 -1.01 8.37 27.64
N GLN A 240 -1.17 7.17 28.17
CA GLN A 240 -1.25 5.95 27.35
C GLN A 240 -2.46 5.94 26.40
N GLY A 241 -3.54 6.66 26.71
CA GLY A 241 -4.66 6.85 25.78
C GLY A 241 -4.32 7.61 24.48
N GLU A 242 -3.13 8.23 24.40
CA GLU A 242 -2.67 8.93 23.20
C GLU A 242 -1.91 8.02 22.21
N VAL A 243 -1.57 6.78 22.56
CA VAL A 243 -0.67 5.90 21.77
C VAL A 243 -1.14 5.76 20.33
N ALA A 244 -2.39 5.38 20.09
CA ALA A 244 -2.91 5.20 18.73
C ALA A 244 -2.89 6.50 17.93
N HIS A 245 -3.26 7.62 18.53
CA HIS A 245 -3.24 8.93 17.88
C HIS A 245 -1.81 9.35 17.50
N ARG A 246 -0.87 9.22 18.43
CA ARG A 246 0.54 9.54 18.20
C ARG A 246 1.17 8.66 17.13
N TYR A 247 0.82 7.38 17.11
CA TYR A 247 1.24 6.46 16.08
C TYR A 247 0.84 6.96 14.68
N VAL A 248 -0.43 7.30 14.49
CA VAL A 248 -0.94 7.79 13.20
C VAL A 248 -0.27 9.11 12.79
N LEU A 249 -0.06 10.05 13.72
CA LEU A 249 0.65 11.29 13.43
C LEU A 249 2.11 11.03 13.03
N GLY A 250 2.79 10.09 13.70
CA GLY A 250 4.14 9.68 13.35
C GLY A 250 4.22 9.02 11.97
N LEU A 251 3.26 8.15 11.66
CA LEU A 251 3.13 7.54 10.34
C LEU A 251 2.95 8.58 9.25
N TYR A 252 2.04 9.53 9.44
CA TYR A 252 1.81 10.60 8.47
C TYR A 252 3.03 11.49 8.26
N ARG A 253 3.84 11.72 9.32
CA ARG A 253 5.12 12.41 9.17
C ARG A 253 6.07 11.60 8.28
N CYS A 254 6.21 10.30 8.52
CA CYS A 254 7.08 9.45 7.70
C CYS A 254 6.64 9.45 6.23
N MET A 255 5.36 9.26 5.97
CA MET A 255 4.80 9.27 4.61
C MET A 255 5.01 10.62 3.93
N LYS A 256 4.71 11.73 4.61
CA LYS A 256 4.90 13.08 4.07
C LYS A 256 6.34 13.33 3.65
N GLU A 257 7.30 13.10 4.56
CA GLU A 257 8.71 13.36 4.27
C GLU A 257 9.24 12.48 3.13
N LEU A 258 8.82 11.21 3.05
CA LEU A 258 9.24 10.32 1.96
C LEU A 258 8.61 10.71 0.62
N MET A 259 7.35 11.11 0.57
CA MET A 259 6.74 11.62 -0.65
C MET A 259 7.36 12.94 -1.13
N GLU A 260 7.74 13.82 -0.21
CA GLU A 260 8.44 15.07 -0.55
C GLU A 260 9.86 14.80 -1.09
N ARG A 261 10.56 13.78 -0.55
CA ARG A 261 11.89 13.36 -1.05
C ARG A 261 11.81 12.63 -2.39
N PHE A 262 10.72 11.89 -2.65
CA PHE A 262 10.53 11.01 -3.81
C PHE A 262 9.19 11.24 -4.51
N PRO A 263 8.92 12.44 -5.05
CA PRO A 263 7.60 12.83 -5.56
C PRO A 263 7.15 12.06 -6.80
N GLU A 264 8.07 11.41 -7.51
CA GLU A 264 7.77 10.62 -8.71
C GLU A 264 7.46 9.15 -8.40
N ILE A 265 7.71 8.68 -7.19
CA ILE A 265 7.34 7.32 -6.77
C ILE A 265 5.82 7.25 -6.58
N LEU A 266 5.19 6.27 -7.21
CA LEU A 266 3.80 5.90 -6.92
C LEU A 266 3.77 5.04 -5.66
N PHE A 267 3.18 5.56 -4.59
CA PHE A 267 2.97 4.80 -3.36
C PHE A 267 1.59 4.15 -3.36
N GLU A 268 1.57 2.84 -3.08
CA GLU A 268 0.36 2.08 -2.81
C GLU A 268 0.32 1.68 -1.34
N GLY A 269 -0.80 1.93 -0.66
CA GLY A 269 -1.01 1.48 0.72
C GLY A 269 -1.58 0.07 0.76
N CYS A 270 -1.03 -0.76 1.63
CA CYS A 270 -1.56 -2.06 2.01
C CYS A 270 -1.58 -2.17 3.54
N ALA A 271 -2.55 -2.89 4.08
CA ALA A 271 -2.60 -3.24 5.49
C ALA A 271 -3.31 -4.58 5.64
N ALA A 272 -2.65 -5.68 5.23
CA ALA A 272 -3.29 -6.96 4.99
C ALA A 272 -4.57 -6.75 4.12
N GLY A 273 -4.41 -6.12 2.98
CA GLY A 273 -5.48 -5.57 2.17
C GLY A 273 -5.87 -4.14 2.57
N GLY A 274 -7.17 -3.85 2.57
CA GLY A 274 -7.72 -2.51 2.76
C GLY A 274 -8.01 -2.12 4.22
N ASN A 275 -7.40 -2.74 5.23
CA ASN A 275 -7.75 -2.50 6.64
C ASN A 275 -7.48 -1.07 7.14
N ARG A 276 -6.72 -0.26 6.40
CA ARG A 276 -6.58 1.18 6.69
C ARG A 276 -6.88 2.05 5.46
N PHE A 277 -7.87 1.64 4.69
CA PHE A 277 -8.37 2.42 3.57
C PHE A 277 -9.25 3.55 4.10
N ASP A 278 -8.70 4.75 4.25
CA ASP A 278 -9.39 5.95 4.69
C ASP A 278 -8.90 7.20 3.95
N LEU A 279 -9.55 8.34 4.18
CA LEU A 279 -9.19 9.60 3.54
C LEU A 279 -7.83 10.14 4.00
N GLY A 280 -7.39 9.79 5.21
CA GLY A 280 -6.10 10.22 5.74
C GLY A 280 -4.94 9.58 4.98
N ILE A 281 -5.01 8.26 4.74
CA ILE A 281 -4.02 7.54 3.93
C ILE A 281 -4.02 8.05 2.49
N LEU A 282 -5.19 8.30 1.88
CA LEU A 282 -5.29 8.81 0.51
C LEU A 282 -4.67 10.20 0.31
N CYS A 283 -4.42 10.96 1.38
CA CYS A 283 -3.65 12.20 1.30
C CYS A 283 -2.19 11.96 0.91
N TYR A 284 -1.68 10.75 1.17
CA TYR A 284 -0.28 10.36 0.96
C TYR A 284 -0.16 9.28 -0.12
N PHE A 285 -0.98 8.25 -0.05
CA PHE A 285 -0.95 7.13 -0.98
C PHE A 285 -2.17 7.18 -1.89
N PRO A 286 -1.98 7.50 -3.18
CA PRO A 286 -3.09 7.77 -4.10
C PRO A 286 -3.86 6.52 -4.53
N GLN A 287 -3.38 5.33 -4.14
CA GLN A 287 -4.06 4.06 -4.35
C GLN A 287 -3.80 3.09 -3.19
N ILE A 288 -4.73 2.16 -3.00
CA ILE A 288 -4.74 1.20 -1.90
C ILE A 288 -4.98 -0.20 -2.47
N TRP A 289 -4.23 -1.19 -1.98
CA TRP A 289 -4.53 -2.60 -2.20
C TRP A 289 -5.83 -2.96 -1.49
N GLY A 290 -6.89 -3.21 -2.25
CA GLY A 290 -8.26 -3.30 -1.71
C GLY A 290 -8.49 -4.50 -0.79
N SER A 291 -7.88 -5.65 -1.10
CA SER A 291 -8.01 -6.87 -0.30
C SER A 291 -6.95 -7.89 -0.68
N ASP A 292 -6.46 -8.64 0.30
CA ASP A 292 -5.63 -9.83 0.08
C ASP A 292 -6.44 -11.03 -0.44
N ASP A 293 -7.77 -10.97 -0.39
CA ASP A 293 -8.61 -11.91 -1.14
C ASP A 293 -8.60 -11.52 -2.62
N THR A 294 -7.84 -12.29 -3.40
CA THR A 294 -7.60 -12.06 -4.83
C THR A 294 -8.53 -12.86 -5.73
N ASP A 295 -9.48 -13.63 -5.17
CA ASP A 295 -10.51 -14.30 -5.97
C ASP A 295 -11.39 -13.28 -6.71
N ALA A 296 -11.52 -13.41 -8.01
CA ALA A 296 -12.20 -12.42 -8.83
C ALA A 296 -13.68 -12.21 -8.45
N LEU A 297 -14.40 -13.26 -8.03
CA LEU A 297 -15.79 -13.09 -7.64
C LEU A 297 -15.92 -12.40 -6.27
N CYS A 298 -15.00 -12.70 -5.34
CA CYS A 298 -14.91 -11.94 -4.09
C CYS A 298 -14.52 -10.49 -4.35
N ARG A 299 -13.56 -10.25 -5.25
CA ARG A 299 -13.13 -8.90 -5.62
C ARG A 299 -14.24 -8.08 -6.29
N ALA A 300 -15.09 -8.69 -7.10
CA ALA A 300 -16.24 -7.99 -7.68
C ALA A 300 -17.15 -7.39 -6.60
N GLU A 301 -17.45 -8.14 -5.52
CA GLU A 301 -18.23 -7.66 -4.39
C GLU A 301 -17.46 -6.60 -3.56
N ILE A 302 -16.19 -6.83 -3.30
CA ILE A 302 -15.33 -5.90 -2.53
C ILE A 302 -15.21 -4.56 -3.25
N GLU A 303 -14.96 -4.55 -4.55
CA GLU A 303 -14.79 -3.34 -5.35
C GLU A 303 -16.11 -2.59 -5.56
N GLU A 304 -17.22 -3.31 -5.73
CA GLU A 304 -18.55 -2.70 -5.72
C GLU A 304 -18.78 -1.94 -4.41
N ASN A 305 -18.50 -2.57 -3.26
CA ASN A 305 -18.69 -1.94 -1.96
C ASN A 305 -17.78 -0.72 -1.75
N TYR A 306 -16.52 -0.76 -2.17
CA TYR A 306 -15.64 0.41 -2.15
C TYR A 306 -16.17 1.55 -3.02
N SER A 307 -16.79 1.23 -4.17
CA SER A 307 -17.28 2.23 -5.11
C SER A 307 -18.38 3.12 -4.58
N TYR A 308 -19.06 2.74 -3.50
CA TYR A 308 -20.04 3.63 -2.86
C TYR A 308 -19.39 4.86 -2.22
N GLY A 309 -18.17 4.74 -1.70
CA GLY A 309 -17.46 5.82 -1.00
C GLY A 309 -16.22 6.36 -1.70
N TYR A 310 -15.51 5.51 -2.43
CA TYR A 310 -14.19 5.79 -2.99
C TYR A 310 -14.17 5.65 -4.51
N PRO A 311 -13.40 6.52 -5.22
CA PRO A 311 -13.21 6.33 -6.66
C PRO A 311 -12.40 5.05 -6.90
N LEU A 312 -12.82 4.23 -7.85
CA LEU A 312 -12.13 2.97 -8.17
C LEU A 312 -10.70 3.18 -8.68
N SER A 313 -10.36 4.37 -9.16
CA SER A 313 -8.96 4.75 -9.44
C SER A 313 -8.05 4.78 -8.20
N ALA A 314 -8.62 4.73 -7.00
CA ALA A 314 -7.88 4.59 -5.74
C ALA A 314 -7.80 3.14 -5.23
N VAL A 315 -8.37 2.18 -5.94
CA VAL A 315 -8.39 0.75 -5.58
C VAL A 315 -7.54 -0.03 -6.55
N SER A 316 -6.51 -0.72 -6.08
CA SER A 316 -5.73 -1.64 -6.91
C SER A 316 -6.48 -2.95 -7.13
N ALA A 317 -6.56 -3.38 -8.37
CA ALA A 317 -7.25 -4.58 -8.79
C ALA A 317 -6.37 -5.39 -9.74
N HIS A 318 -6.10 -6.64 -9.39
CA HIS A 318 -5.19 -7.50 -10.15
C HIS A 318 -5.86 -8.78 -10.64
N VAL A 319 -5.46 -9.21 -11.83
CA VAL A 319 -5.71 -10.56 -12.32
C VAL A 319 -4.80 -11.51 -11.55
N SER A 320 -5.38 -12.31 -10.65
CA SER A 320 -4.67 -13.25 -9.78
C SER A 320 -4.41 -14.60 -10.44
N ALA A 321 -3.68 -15.48 -9.74
CA ALA A 321 -3.45 -16.86 -10.13
C ALA A 321 -4.76 -17.67 -10.27
N CYS A 322 -4.73 -18.73 -11.08
CA CYS A 322 -5.85 -19.65 -11.26
C CYS A 322 -5.31 -21.10 -11.26
N PRO A 323 -5.84 -22.02 -10.39
CA PRO A 323 -6.88 -21.72 -9.39
C PRO A 323 -6.42 -20.67 -8.36
N ASN A 324 -7.37 -19.90 -7.82
CA ASN A 324 -7.08 -18.94 -6.76
C ASN A 324 -6.52 -19.67 -5.52
N HIS A 325 -5.47 -19.15 -4.91
CA HIS A 325 -4.78 -19.84 -3.82
C HIS A 325 -5.56 -19.89 -2.49
N GLN A 326 -6.52 -18.97 -2.29
CA GLN A 326 -7.33 -18.90 -1.07
C GLN A 326 -8.63 -19.70 -1.20
N THR A 327 -9.38 -19.48 -2.27
CA THR A 327 -10.71 -20.10 -2.48
C THR A 327 -10.66 -21.41 -3.26
N LEU A 328 -9.52 -21.71 -3.92
CA LEU A 328 -9.31 -22.83 -4.86
C LEU A 328 -10.27 -22.78 -6.07
N ARG A 329 -10.89 -21.64 -6.31
CA ARG A 329 -11.82 -21.44 -7.42
C ARG A 329 -11.07 -21.30 -8.74
N ASN A 330 -11.61 -21.94 -9.78
CA ASN A 330 -11.16 -21.77 -11.15
C ASN A 330 -12.07 -20.74 -11.83
N THR A 331 -11.55 -19.53 -12.03
CA THR A 331 -12.26 -18.44 -12.72
C THR A 331 -11.59 -18.18 -14.08
N PRO A 332 -12.35 -18.15 -15.19
CA PRO A 332 -11.77 -17.86 -16.51
C PRO A 332 -10.97 -16.56 -16.53
N LEU A 333 -9.90 -16.51 -17.35
CA LEU A 333 -9.05 -15.34 -17.49
C LEU A 333 -9.85 -14.07 -17.84
N GLU A 334 -10.80 -14.17 -18.74
CA GLU A 334 -11.65 -13.05 -19.15
C GLU A 334 -12.45 -12.47 -17.99
N THR A 335 -13.05 -13.33 -17.14
CA THR A 335 -13.80 -12.86 -15.96
C THR A 335 -12.87 -12.19 -14.94
N ARG A 336 -11.69 -12.77 -14.70
CA ARG A 336 -10.67 -12.16 -13.81
C ARG A 336 -10.23 -10.79 -14.33
N PHE A 337 -10.04 -10.67 -15.64
CA PHE A 337 -9.70 -9.43 -16.31
C PHE A 337 -10.83 -8.40 -16.19
N GLN A 338 -12.07 -8.78 -16.52
CA GLN A 338 -13.22 -7.86 -16.44
C GLN A 338 -13.40 -7.26 -15.06
N VAL A 339 -13.21 -8.07 -13.99
CA VAL A 339 -13.27 -7.56 -12.62
C VAL A 339 -12.09 -6.62 -12.35
N ALA A 340 -10.87 -7.01 -12.67
CA ALA A 340 -9.68 -6.18 -12.40
C ALA A 340 -9.71 -4.82 -13.16
N CYS A 341 -10.43 -4.69 -14.27
CA CYS A 341 -10.60 -3.44 -15.01
C CYS A 341 -11.39 -2.37 -14.27
N PHE A 342 -12.12 -2.70 -13.19
CA PHE A 342 -12.83 -1.69 -12.40
C PHE A 342 -11.89 -0.83 -11.54
N GLY A 343 -10.71 -1.32 -11.17
CA GLY A 343 -9.73 -0.61 -10.36
C GLY A 343 -8.49 -0.15 -11.12
N SER A 344 -7.42 0.19 -10.37
CA SER A 344 -6.08 0.39 -10.93
C SER A 344 -5.53 -0.96 -11.36
N PHE A 345 -5.53 -1.18 -12.67
CA PHE A 345 -5.37 -2.50 -13.27
C PHE A 345 -3.94 -3.05 -13.18
N GLY A 346 -3.83 -4.34 -12.91
CA GLY A 346 -2.56 -5.07 -12.90
C GLY A 346 -2.73 -6.59 -12.89
N TYR A 347 -1.62 -7.26 -12.70
CA TYR A 347 -1.54 -8.73 -12.64
C TYR A 347 -0.76 -9.17 -11.39
N GLU A 348 -1.13 -10.32 -10.83
CA GLU A 348 -0.45 -10.96 -9.71
C GLU A 348 -0.51 -12.47 -9.89
N CYS A 349 0.27 -12.99 -10.83
CA CYS A 349 0.29 -14.41 -11.18
C CYS A 349 1.60 -14.79 -11.86
N ASN A 350 1.90 -16.10 -11.95
CA ASN A 350 3.10 -16.59 -12.62
C ASN A 350 2.92 -16.68 -14.14
N LEU A 351 3.29 -15.64 -14.87
CA LEU A 351 3.23 -15.62 -16.34
C LEU A 351 4.09 -16.69 -16.99
N CYS A 352 5.11 -17.21 -16.30
CA CYS A 352 5.97 -18.27 -16.86
C CYS A 352 5.25 -19.62 -17.03
N ASP A 353 4.15 -19.81 -16.28
CA ASP A 353 3.37 -21.06 -16.28
C ASP A 353 2.09 -20.94 -17.16
N MET A 354 1.81 -19.74 -17.66
CA MET A 354 0.67 -19.51 -18.55
C MET A 354 0.87 -20.09 -19.94
N LYS A 355 -0.22 -20.58 -20.53
CA LYS A 355 -0.25 -21.06 -21.89
C LYS A 355 -0.11 -19.90 -22.89
N LYS A 356 0.33 -20.24 -24.09
CA LYS A 356 0.51 -19.24 -25.17
C LYS A 356 -0.80 -18.51 -25.48
N GLU A 357 -1.91 -19.21 -25.53
CA GLU A 357 -3.24 -18.67 -25.80
C GLU A 357 -3.67 -17.67 -24.73
N GLU A 358 -3.37 -17.92 -23.46
CA GLU A 358 -3.65 -17.00 -22.37
C GLU A 358 -2.81 -15.73 -22.47
N LYS A 359 -1.52 -15.85 -22.83
CA LYS A 359 -0.64 -14.70 -23.04
C LYS A 359 -1.07 -13.84 -24.23
N GLU A 360 -1.54 -14.44 -25.32
CA GLU A 360 -2.10 -13.68 -26.45
C GLU A 360 -3.39 -12.95 -26.05
N ALA A 361 -4.28 -13.60 -25.27
CA ALA A 361 -5.47 -12.93 -24.73
C ALA A 361 -5.07 -11.75 -23.80
N MET A 362 -4.04 -11.90 -22.97
CA MET A 362 -3.53 -10.80 -22.14
C MET A 362 -3.03 -9.61 -22.96
N LYS A 363 -2.33 -9.85 -24.07
CA LYS A 363 -1.90 -8.77 -24.98
C LYS A 363 -3.07 -7.97 -25.53
N GLU A 364 -4.16 -8.65 -25.90
CA GLU A 364 -5.39 -8.00 -26.35
C GLU A 364 -6.09 -7.23 -25.23
N GLN A 365 -6.02 -7.75 -24.00
CA GLN A 365 -6.60 -7.11 -22.81
C GLN A 365 -5.83 -5.84 -22.39
N ILE A 366 -4.51 -5.80 -22.61
CA ILE A 366 -3.63 -4.69 -22.24
C ILE A 366 -3.61 -3.58 -23.31
N ALA A 367 -3.84 -3.93 -24.59
CA ALA A 367 -3.83 -3.00 -25.72
C ALA A 367 -5.04 -2.06 -25.73
#